data_40e048a13f8c12a1ad7dc31cee64c502
#
_entry.id   40e048a13f8c12a1ad7dc31cee64c502
#
_cell.length_a   1.000
_cell.length_b   1.000
_cell.length_c   1.000
_cell.angle_alpha   90.00
_cell.angle_beta   90.00
_cell.angle_gamma   90.00
#
_symmetry.space_group_name_H-M   'P 1'
#
loop_
_entity.id
_entity.type
_entity.pdbx_description
1 polymer ?
#
loop_
_entity_poly.entity_id
_entity_poly.type
_entity_poly.pdbx_seq_one_letter_code
_entity_poly.pdbx_strand_id
1 'polypeptide(L)'
;MPSWYGVQPVWWAPLERDARLRFGSTLRHAYRRGSLTYELTGLDVIGEPDPIDVSIRFYENPLYPTFGQKPQDFPRVHANPGASSKHRYSGDDALCLWHPLDTEERRWTSSKGLLDLIEIVRTHLFLEHYWRLTGGEHGGQWLIEDAPHDMPGSGAWRSSRRQRRRAAGGPGPRPPR
;
A
#
# COMPACT_ATOMS: atom_id res chain seq x y z
N MET A 1 -30.60 -10.86 -0.85
CA MET A 1 -29.15 -11.01 -0.91
C MET A 1 -28.55 -10.20 0.22
N PRO A 2 -27.56 -10.69 0.97
CA PRO A 2 -26.90 -9.86 1.96
C PRO A 2 -26.29 -8.67 1.23
N SER A 3 -26.58 -7.44 1.73
CA SER A 3 -25.95 -6.24 1.22
C SER A 3 -24.46 -6.29 1.57
N TRP A 4 -23.58 -5.81 0.67
CA TRP A 4 -22.16 -5.81 0.94
C TRP A 4 -21.81 -4.96 2.15
N TYR A 5 -20.70 -5.28 2.83
CA TYR A 5 -20.32 -4.70 4.12
C TYR A 5 -20.28 -3.15 4.12
N GLY A 6 -19.81 -2.52 3.05
CA GLY A 6 -19.60 -1.07 2.97
C GLY A 6 -20.88 -0.21 2.99
N VAL A 7 -22.06 -0.79 2.80
CA VAL A 7 -23.34 -0.08 2.96
C VAL A 7 -24.00 -0.34 4.33
N GLN A 8 -23.40 -1.18 5.17
CA GLN A 8 -23.96 -1.55 6.46
C GLN A 8 -23.42 -0.64 7.56
N PRO A 9 -24.27 0.20 8.21
CA PRO A 9 -23.82 1.05 9.32
C PRO A 9 -23.20 0.27 10.47
N VAL A 10 -23.65 -0.95 10.71
CA VAL A 10 -23.09 -1.85 11.73
C VAL A 10 -21.62 -2.17 11.49
N TRP A 11 -21.15 -2.11 10.23
CA TRP A 11 -19.75 -2.31 9.89
C TRP A 11 -18.97 -1.01 9.86
N TRP A 12 -19.42 0.01 9.09
CA TRP A 12 -18.60 1.20 8.87
C TRP A 12 -18.64 2.20 10.03
N ALA A 13 -19.73 2.27 10.83
CA ALA A 13 -19.81 3.25 11.92
C ALA A 13 -18.79 2.96 13.05
N PRO A 14 -18.62 1.72 13.56
CA PRO A 14 -17.53 1.43 14.49
C PRO A 14 -16.14 1.57 13.85
N LEU A 15 -15.99 1.24 12.56
CA LEU A 15 -14.73 1.38 11.83
C LEU A 15 -14.22 2.83 11.85
N GLU A 16 -15.09 3.81 11.55
CA GLU A 16 -14.68 5.22 11.40
C GLU A 16 -14.74 6.04 12.70
N ARG A 17 -15.32 5.51 13.78
CA ARG A 17 -15.62 6.27 15.01
C ARG A 17 -14.42 7.06 15.54
N ASP A 18 -13.32 6.40 15.78
CA ASP A 18 -12.15 7.01 16.41
C ASP A 18 -11.40 7.93 15.42
N ALA A 19 -11.40 7.60 14.14
CA ALA A 19 -10.90 8.47 13.10
C ALA A 19 -11.74 9.76 12.97
N ARG A 20 -13.06 9.67 13.07
CA ARG A 20 -13.96 10.83 13.12
C ARG A 20 -13.71 11.73 14.31
N LEU A 21 -13.50 11.16 15.49
CA LEU A 21 -13.15 11.93 16.69
C LEU A 21 -11.82 12.67 16.53
N ARG A 22 -10.84 12.06 15.84
CA ARG A 22 -9.51 12.63 15.63
C ARG A 22 -9.48 13.70 14.55
N PHE A 23 -10.13 13.46 13.40
CA PHE A 23 -10.00 14.26 12.19
C PHE A 23 -11.23 15.13 11.88
N GLY A 24 -12.36 14.87 12.50
CA GLY A 24 -13.56 15.71 12.36
C GLY A 24 -14.00 15.87 10.90
N SER A 25 -14.13 17.11 10.46
CA SER A 25 -14.62 17.48 9.13
C SER A 25 -13.60 17.25 7.99
N THR A 26 -12.31 17.04 8.30
CA THR A 26 -11.28 16.74 7.30
C THR A 26 -11.37 15.31 6.81
N LEU A 27 -12.00 14.41 7.57
CA LEU A 27 -12.32 13.04 7.15
C LEU A 27 -13.75 12.99 6.59
N ARG A 28 -13.88 12.68 5.31
CA ARG A 28 -15.17 12.51 4.63
C ARG A 28 -15.29 11.10 4.10
N HIS A 29 -16.51 10.59 3.96
CA HIS A 29 -16.74 9.38 3.22
C HIS A 29 -17.76 9.58 2.11
N ALA A 30 -17.64 8.79 1.06
CA ALA A 30 -18.60 8.71 -0.03
C ALA A 30 -18.83 7.26 -0.40
N TYR A 31 -20.09 6.89 -0.55
CA TYR A 31 -20.50 5.61 -1.08
C TYR A 31 -20.78 5.76 -2.59
N ARG A 32 -20.22 4.87 -3.37
CA ARG A 32 -20.60 4.64 -4.77
C ARG A 32 -20.91 3.16 -4.96
N ARG A 33 -21.65 2.82 -6.03
CA ARG A 33 -22.00 1.42 -6.29
C ARG A 33 -20.77 0.51 -6.19
N GLY A 34 -20.78 -0.38 -5.20
CA GLY A 34 -19.72 -1.37 -4.95
C GLY A 34 -18.41 -0.80 -4.35
N SER A 35 -18.38 0.48 -3.94
CA SER A 35 -17.22 1.04 -3.24
C SER A 35 -17.59 2.04 -2.15
N LEU A 36 -16.88 1.99 -1.02
CA LEU A 36 -16.89 2.99 0.05
C LEU A 36 -15.50 3.63 0.09
N THR A 37 -15.45 4.95 -0.05
CA THR A 37 -14.20 5.71 -0.05
C THR A 37 -14.19 6.66 1.14
N TYR A 38 -13.08 6.67 1.88
CA TYR A 38 -12.74 7.70 2.85
C TYR A 38 -11.70 8.63 2.23
N GLU A 39 -11.97 9.94 2.30
CA GLU A 39 -11.04 11.00 1.90
C GLU A 39 -10.63 11.76 3.15
N LEU A 40 -9.35 11.74 3.47
CA LEU A 40 -8.75 12.54 4.54
C LEU A 40 -7.92 13.64 3.90
N THR A 41 -8.31 14.90 4.17
CA THR A 41 -7.57 16.06 3.69
C THR A 41 -6.58 16.52 4.74
N GLY A 42 -5.33 16.69 4.33
CA GLY A 42 -4.31 17.35 5.13
C GLY A 42 -3.74 16.49 6.26
N LEU A 43 -3.33 15.26 5.98
CA LEU A 43 -2.60 14.44 6.94
C LEU A 43 -1.17 14.98 7.14
N ASP A 44 -0.86 15.42 8.35
CA ASP A 44 0.50 15.80 8.71
C ASP A 44 1.42 14.59 8.78
N VAL A 45 2.52 14.63 8.04
CA VAL A 45 3.56 13.60 8.00
C VAL A 45 4.90 14.21 8.35
N ILE A 46 5.60 13.62 9.30
CA ILE A 46 6.91 14.11 9.74
C ILE A 46 7.88 14.14 8.54
N GLY A 47 8.50 15.31 8.32
CA GLY A 47 9.48 15.52 7.26
C GLY A 47 8.87 16.04 5.95
N GLU A 48 7.62 15.78 5.65
CA GLU A 48 6.96 16.34 4.47
C GLU A 48 6.68 17.83 4.70
N PRO A 49 6.96 18.71 3.72
CA PRO A 49 6.78 20.15 3.87
C PRO A 49 5.30 20.56 3.92
N ASP A 50 4.45 19.82 3.25
CA ASP A 50 3.02 20.08 3.14
C ASP A 50 2.21 18.87 3.62
N PRO A 51 1.02 19.08 4.22
CA PRO A 51 0.10 18.01 4.57
C PRO A 51 -0.35 17.22 3.33
N ILE A 52 -0.53 15.91 3.48
CA ILE A 52 -0.83 14.98 2.40
C ILE A 52 -2.30 14.56 2.44
N ASP A 53 -2.97 14.60 1.30
CA ASP A 53 -4.31 14.05 1.14
C ASP A 53 -4.24 12.52 0.96
N VAL A 54 -5.16 11.81 1.64
CA VAL A 54 -5.21 10.35 1.64
C VAL A 54 -6.59 9.87 1.22
N SER A 55 -6.63 8.94 0.26
CA SER A 55 -7.84 8.24 -0.17
C SER A 55 -7.77 6.76 0.20
N ILE A 56 -8.73 6.28 0.99
CA ILE A 56 -8.84 4.88 1.43
C ILE A 56 -10.12 4.29 0.83
N ARG A 57 -9.98 3.27 0.00
CA ARG A 57 -11.11 2.71 -0.75
C ARG A 57 -11.32 1.24 -0.47
N PHE A 58 -12.52 0.94 0.00
CA PHE A 58 -13.04 -0.41 0.21
C PHE A 58 -13.92 -0.82 -0.97
N TYR A 59 -13.81 -2.06 -1.40
CA TYR A 59 -14.57 -2.58 -2.53
C TYR A 59 -15.41 -3.80 -2.12
N GLU A 60 -16.60 -3.90 -2.69
CA GLU A 60 -17.40 -5.12 -2.59
C GLU A 60 -16.69 -6.29 -3.29
N ASN A 61 -16.20 -6.03 -4.50
CA ASN A 61 -15.49 -6.99 -5.35
C ASN A 61 -14.21 -6.33 -5.86
N PRO A 62 -13.08 -6.47 -5.15
CA PRO A 62 -11.81 -5.93 -5.58
C PRO A 62 -11.37 -6.48 -6.95
N LEU A 63 -10.92 -5.59 -7.84
CA LEU A 63 -10.36 -5.97 -9.15
C LEU A 63 -8.85 -6.22 -9.09
N TYR A 64 -8.30 -6.35 -7.92
CA TYR A 64 -6.89 -6.63 -7.63
C TYR A 64 -6.77 -7.88 -6.75
N PRO A 65 -5.61 -8.56 -6.75
CA PRO A 65 -5.37 -9.70 -5.89
C PRO A 65 -5.46 -9.33 -4.41
N THR A 66 -6.32 -10.02 -3.65
CA THR A 66 -6.43 -9.84 -2.19
C THR A 66 -5.59 -10.87 -1.41
N PHE A 67 -4.91 -11.78 -2.10
CA PHE A 67 -4.07 -12.83 -1.52
C PHE A 67 -4.80 -13.70 -0.47
N GLY A 68 -6.09 -13.95 -0.71
CA GLY A 68 -6.95 -14.71 0.20
C GLY A 68 -7.50 -13.91 1.38
N GLN A 69 -7.18 -12.63 1.51
CA GLN A 69 -7.74 -11.76 2.53
C GLN A 69 -9.18 -11.35 2.17
N LYS A 70 -9.99 -11.09 3.20
CA LYS A 70 -11.34 -10.59 3.01
C LYS A 70 -11.28 -9.17 2.40
N PRO A 71 -12.20 -8.80 1.48
CA PRO A 71 -12.20 -7.47 0.86
C PRO A 71 -12.17 -6.32 1.86
N GLN A 72 -12.88 -6.43 2.98
CA GLN A 72 -12.90 -5.41 4.04
C GLN A 72 -11.57 -5.27 4.79
N ASP A 73 -10.69 -6.24 4.73
CA ASP A 73 -9.40 -6.25 5.41
C ASP A 73 -8.24 -5.90 4.45
N PHE A 74 -8.56 -5.59 3.19
CA PHE A 74 -7.56 -5.27 2.18
C PHE A 74 -7.97 -4.09 1.27
N PRO A 75 -8.18 -2.88 1.87
CA PRO A 75 -8.50 -1.68 1.10
C PRO A 75 -7.33 -1.24 0.22
N ARG A 76 -7.62 -0.42 -0.80
CA ARG A 76 -6.63 0.35 -1.55
C ARG A 76 -6.45 1.72 -0.92
N VAL A 77 -5.22 2.09 -0.67
CA VAL A 77 -4.86 3.38 -0.08
C VAL A 77 -3.96 4.13 -1.05
N HIS A 78 -4.34 5.36 -1.36
CA HIS A 78 -3.57 6.25 -2.23
C HIS A 78 -3.25 7.53 -1.47
N ALA A 79 -2.03 8.00 -1.62
CA ALA A 79 -1.56 9.27 -1.10
C ALA A 79 -0.37 9.73 -1.93
N ASN A 80 -0.18 11.04 -2.09
CA ASN A 80 0.94 11.62 -2.81
C ASN A 80 1.19 10.95 -4.18
N PRO A 81 0.22 11.02 -5.12
CA PRO A 81 0.25 10.27 -6.35
C PRO A 81 1.48 10.61 -7.20
N GLY A 82 2.11 9.58 -7.78
CA GLY A 82 3.32 9.71 -8.59
C GLY A 82 4.61 9.91 -7.80
N ALA A 83 4.58 9.93 -6.47
CA ALA A 83 5.79 9.98 -5.67
C ALA A 83 6.61 8.69 -5.83
N SER A 84 7.92 8.83 -6.03
CA SER A 84 8.81 7.68 -6.12
C SER A 84 8.87 6.92 -4.80
N SER A 85 8.65 5.60 -4.86
CA SER A 85 8.73 4.68 -3.72
C SER A 85 8.93 3.24 -4.21
N LYS A 86 9.59 2.43 -3.38
CA LYS A 86 9.70 0.99 -3.62
C LYS A 86 8.51 0.19 -3.10
N HIS A 87 7.64 0.81 -2.30
CA HIS A 87 6.51 0.18 -1.62
C HIS A 87 5.15 0.66 -2.14
N ARG A 88 5.00 0.66 -3.48
CA ARG A 88 3.72 0.91 -4.15
C ARG A 88 3.39 -0.19 -5.13
N TYR A 89 2.11 -0.45 -5.30
CA TYR A 89 1.64 -1.38 -6.33
C TYR A 89 1.78 -0.74 -7.71
N SER A 90 2.50 -1.38 -8.61
CA SER A 90 2.82 -0.85 -9.94
C SER A 90 1.60 -0.67 -10.86
N GLY A 91 0.46 -1.27 -10.53
CA GLY A 91 -0.74 -1.22 -11.37
C GLY A 91 -1.62 0.00 -11.12
N ASP A 92 -1.65 0.51 -9.89
CA ASP A 92 -2.59 1.56 -9.47
C ASP A 92 -1.98 2.61 -8.53
N ASP A 93 -0.65 2.56 -8.29
CA ASP A 93 0.07 3.46 -7.39
C ASP A 93 -0.41 3.42 -5.92
N ALA A 94 -1.17 2.41 -5.53
CA ALA A 94 -1.61 2.25 -4.15
C ALA A 94 -0.43 1.88 -3.24
N LEU A 95 -0.47 2.36 -1.99
CA LEU A 95 0.55 2.09 -0.99
C LEU A 95 0.58 0.59 -0.61
N CYS A 96 1.76 -0.01 -0.55
CA CYS A 96 1.98 -1.37 -0.04
C CYS A 96 2.28 -1.28 1.47
N LEU A 97 1.24 -1.23 2.29
CA LEU A 97 1.33 -0.91 3.73
C LEU A 97 1.79 -2.07 4.60
N TRP A 98 1.59 -3.31 4.16
CA TRP A 98 2.01 -4.56 4.84
C TRP A 98 2.23 -5.66 3.80
N HIS A 99 2.94 -6.69 4.22
CA HIS A 99 3.10 -7.86 3.36
C HIS A 99 1.78 -8.66 3.32
N PRO A 100 1.26 -9.01 2.14
CA PRO A 100 -0.05 -9.67 2.02
C PRO A 100 -0.18 -11.00 2.75
N LEU A 101 0.94 -11.69 3.00
CA LEU A 101 0.98 -12.98 3.70
C LEU A 101 1.29 -12.84 5.20
N ASP A 102 1.39 -11.60 5.72
CA ASP A 102 1.53 -11.40 7.16
C ASP A 102 0.31 -11.91 7.92
N THR A 103 0.55 -12.35 9.16
CA THR A 103 -0.53 -12.76 10.06
C THR A 103 -1.44 -11.58 10.44
N GLU A 104 -2.64 -11.85 10.95
CA GLU A 104 -3.59 -10.78 11.33
C GLU A 104 -3.03 -9.84 12.41
N GLU A 105 -2.14 -10.31 13.26
CA GLU A 105 -1.46 -9.50 14.28
C GLU A 105 -0.52 -8.47 13.65
N ARG A 106 0.15 -8.83 12.55
CA ARG A 106 1.18 -8.01 11.88
C ARG A 106 0.62 -7.08 10.80
N ARG A 107 -0.57 -7.38 10.28
CA ARG A 107 -1.24 -6.55 9.26
C ARG A 107 -2.46 -5.85 9.83
N TRP A 108 -2.95 -4.85 9.13
CA TRP A 108 -4.23 -4.24 9.47
C TRP A 108 -5.40 -5.16 9.10
N THR A 109 -6.45 -5.10 9.94
CA THR A 109 -7.78 -5.68 9.67
C THR A 109 -8.84 -4.64 10.02
N SER A 110 -10.04 -4.76 9.45
CA SER A 110 -11.12 -3.80 9.69
C SER A 110 -11.55 -3.72 11.17
N SER A 111 -11.29 -4.76 11.96
CA SER A 111 -11.53 -4.78 13.40
C SER A 111 -10.64 -3.82 14.20
N LYS A 112 -9.48 -3.42 13.64
CA LYS A 112 -8.55 -2.46 14.27
C LYS A 112 -8.99 -1.01 14.10
N GLY A 113 -9.95 -0.75 13.21
CA GLY A 113 -10.49 0.57 12.97
C GLY A 113 -9.72 1.42 11.95
N LEU A 114 -10.39 2.46 11.47
CA LEU A 114 -9.85 3.34 10.43
C LEU A 114 -8.73 4.22 10.94
N LEU A 115 -8.75 4.61 12.23
CA LEU A 115 -7.67 5.42 12.83
C LEU A 115 -6.34 4.67 12.77
N ASP A 116 -6.31 3.39 13.14
CA ASP A 116 -5.10 2.57 13.08
C ASP A 116 -4.56 2.46 11.64
N LEU A 117 -5.46 2.32 10.65
CA LEU A 117 -5.05 2.33 9.25
C LEU A 117 -4.41 3.66 8.85
N ILE A 118 -4.98 4.79 9.26
CA ILE A 118 -4.42 6.13 8.98
C ILE A 118 -3.04 6.29 9.64
N GLU A 119 -2.84 5.78 10.85
CA GLU A 119 -1.53 5.83 11.51
C GLU A 119 -0.48 4.96 10.79
N ILE A 120 -0.87 3.80 10.26
CA ILE A 120 -0.01 2.97 9.39
C ILE A 120 0.34 3.75 8.11
N VAL A 121 -0.62 4.43 7.49
CA VAL A 121 -0.40 5.27 6.30
C VAL A 121 0.59 6.40 6.63
N ARG A 122 0.40 7.10 7.75
CA ARG A 122 1.30 8.17 8.20
C ARG A 122 2.74 7.67 8.36
N THR A 123 2.91 6.52 9.01
CA THR A 123 4.21 5.88 9.18
C THR A 123 4.83 5.50 7.85
N HIS A 124 4.06 4.92 6.95
CA HIS A 124 4.53 4.55 5.61
C HIS A 124 5.00 5.76 4.80
N LEU A 125 4.23 6.85 4.79
CA LEU A 125 4.60 8.09 4.09
C LEU A 125 5.87 8.73 4.66
N PHE A 126 6.06 8.69 5.99
CA PHE A 126 7.32 9.09 6.62
C PHE A 126 8.50 8.21 6.14
N LEU A 127 8.31 6.88 6.05
CA LEU A 127 9.34 5.97 5.56
C LEU A 127 9.67 6.21 4.08
N GLU A 128 8.66 6.50 3.24
CA GLU A 128 8.87 6.90 1.84
C GLU A 128 9.67 8.20 1.74
N HIS A 129 9.31 9.20 2.56
CA HIS A 129 10.04 10.48 2.60
C HIS A 129 11.51 10.27 3.00
N TYR A 130 11.76 9.54 4.08
CA TYR A 130 13.11 9.24 4.54
C TYR A 130 13.91 8.45 3.48
N TRP A 131 13.31 7.48 2.83
CA TRP A 131 13.92 6.73 1.75
C TRP A 131 14.35 7.65 0.59
N ARG A 132 13.49 8.58 0.17
CA ARG A 132 13.82 9.57 -0.86
C ARG A 132 14.98 10.47 -0.43
N LEU A 133 14.97 10.97 0.80
CA LEU A 133 16.03 11.83 1.34
C LEU A 133 17.38 11.13 1.42
N THR A 134 17.40 9.84 1.69
CA THR A 134 18.65 9.06 1.85
C THR A 134 19.18 8.45 0.55
N GLY A 135 18.58 8.76 -0.59
CA GLY A 135 19.07 8.36 -1.90
C GLY A 135 18.05 7.67 -2.81
N GLY A 136 16.86 7.35 -2.32
CA GLY A 136 15.80 6.74 -3.14
C GLY A 136 16.26 5.45 -3.83
N GLU A 137 16.08 5.39 -5.15
CA GLU A 137 16.50 4.24 -5.97
C GLU A 137 18.02 4.01 -5.99
N HIS A 138 18.81 4.99 -5.56
CA HIS A 138 20.28 4.95 -5.50
C HIS A 138 20.82 4.61 -4.10
N GLY A 139 20.12 3.79 -3.34
CA GLY A 139 20.55 3.32 -2.03
C GLY A 139 19.83 3.94 -0.85
N GLY A 140 18.63 4.48 -1.08
CA GLY A 140 17.77 5.02 -0.03
C GLY A 140 17.48 3.99 1.07
N GLN A 141 17.44 4.46 2.32
CA GLN A 141 17.25 3.64 3.51
C GLN A 141 15.78 3.56 3.90
N TRP A 142 15.32 2.33 4.18
CA TRP A 142 14.03 2.09 4.80
C TRP A 142 14.25 1.72 6.27
N LEU A 143 13.68 2.51 7.20
CA LEU A 143 14.05 2.45 8.62
C LEU A 143 13.53 1.23 9.39
N ILE A 144 12.57 0.51 8.83
CA ILE A 144 12.05 -0.73 9.43
C ILE A 144 12.45 -1.93 8.56
N GLU A 145 12.32 -3.13 9.11
CA GLU A 145 12.58 -4.35 8.37
C GLU A 145 11.76 -4.37 7.07
N ASP A 146 12.49 -4.52 5.97
CA ASP A 146 11.94 -4.49 4.62
C ASP A 146 11.37 -5.88 4.31
N ALA A 147 10.08 -5.95 3.99
CA ALA A 147 9.48 -7.20 3.55
C ALA A 147 10.08 -7.64 2.21
N PRO A 148 10.32 -8.94 1.98
CA PRO A 148 10.80 -9.41 0.68
C PRO A 148 9.81 -9.06 -0.42
N HIS A 149 10.29 -8.35 -1.46
CA HIS A 149 9.47 -7.85 -2.57
C HIS A 149 9.25 -8.86 -3.71
N ASP A 150 9.50 -10.14 -3.49
CA ASP A 150 9.36 -11.20 -4.51
C ASP A 150 7.91 -11.64 -4.77
N MET A 151 6.95 -10.73 -4.61
CA MET A 151 5.56 -11.03 -4.91
C MET A 151 5.31 -11.06 -6.43
N PRO A 152 4.57 -12.06 -6.95
CA PRO A 152 4.13 -12.09 -8.34
C PRO A 152 3.32 -10.83 -8.65
N GLY A 153 3.85 -9.94 -9.51
CA GLY A 153 3.22 -8.67 -9.88
C GLY A 153 3.95 -7.41 -9.38
N SER A 154 4.86 -7.49 -8.42
CA SER A 154 5.83 -6.42 -8.19
C SER A 154 6.88 -6.44 -9.30
N GLY A 155 7.22 -5.28 -9.90
CA GLY A 155 8.10 -5.16 -11.07
C GLY A 155 9.52 -5.75 -10.97
N ALA A 156 9.88 -6.35 -9.84
CA ALA A 156 11.15 -7.04 -9.60
C ALA A 156 11.36 -8.31 -10.46
N TRP A 157 10.29 -8.83 -11.10
CA TRP A 157 10.41 -10.03 -11.95
C TRP A 157 11.21 -9.82 -13.25
N ARG A 158 11.48 -8.57 -13.62
CA ARG A 158 12.29 -8.28 -14.84
C ARG A 158 13.79 -8.32 -14.62
N SER A 159 14.28 -8.10 -13.40
CA SER A 159 15.72 -8.04 -13.12
C SER A 159 16.37 -9.42 -12.97
N SER A 160 15.69 -10.39 -12.38
CA SER A 160 16.25 -11.74 -12.16
C SER A 160 16.41 -12.56 -13.46
N ARG A 161 15.56 -12.33 -14.49
CA ARG A 161 15.74 -12.96 -15.81
C ARG A 161 16.94 -12.38 -16.59
N ARG A 162 17.29 -11.12 -16.36
CA ARG A 162 18.46 -10.50 -17.03
C ARG A 162 19.78 -10.98 -16.42
N GLN A 163 19.83 -11.22 -15.12
CA GLN A 163 21.03 -11.75 -14.46
C GLN A 163 21.29 -13.23 -14.81
N ARG A 164 20.25 -14.07 -14.90
CA ARG A 164 20.42 -15.49 -15.29
C ARG A 164 20.88 -15.67 -16.74
N ARG A 165 20.56 -14.75 -17.67
CA ARG A 165 21.06 -14.79 -19.06
C ARG A 165 22.52 -14.36 -19.19
N ARG A 166 23.05 -13.55 -18.28
CA ARG A 166 24.48 -13.17 -18.26
C ARG A 166 25.39 -14.25 -17.65
N ALA A 167 24.88 -15.08 -16.76
CA ALA A 167 25.61 -16.20 -16.16
C ALA A 167 25.68 -17.46 -17.05
N ALA A 168 24.84 -17.56 -18.09
CA ALA A 168 24.81 -18.71 -19.01
C ALA A 168 25.64 -18.52 -20.32
N GLY A 169 26.32 -17.39 -20.46
CA GLY A 169 27.22 -17.11 -21.58
C GLY A 169 28.63 -17.59 -21.28
N GLY A 170 28.86 -18.89 -21.32
CA GLY A 170 30.21 -19.48 -21.31
C GLY A 170 30.99 -19.18 -22.61
N PRO A 171 32.31 -19.14 -22.59
CA PRO A 171 33.13 -18.81 -23.75
C PRO A 171 33.01 -19.90 -24.85
N GLY A 172 32.68 -19.46 -26.07
CA GLY A 172 32.62 -20.32 -27.24
C GLY A 172 33.99 -20.91 -27.62
N PRO A 173 34.02 -22.05 -28.29
CA PRO A 173 35.24 -22.73 -28.65
C PRO A 173 36.06 -21.91 -29.69
N ARG A 174 37.40 -21.88 -29.50
CA ARG A 174 38.34 -21.32 -30.45
C ARG A 174 38.37 -22.18 -31.72
N PRO A 175 38.54 -21.58 -32.91
CA PRO A 175 38.77 -22.33 -34.15
C PRO A 175 40.17 -22.91 -34.18
N PRO A 176 40.41 -24.07 -34.87
CA PRO A 176 41.73 -24.67 -35.04
C PRO A 176 42.57 -23.88 -36.05
N ARG A 177 43.89 -23.93 -35.87
CA ARG A 177 44.91 -23.40 -36.81
C ARG A 177 44.99 -24.26 -38.05
#